data_0c6670304ee4876aa53617d081017987
#
_entry.id   0c6670304ee4876aa53617d081017987
#
_cell.length_a   1.000
_cell.length_b   1.000
_cell.length_c   1.000
_cell.angle_alpha   90.00
_cell.angle_beta   90.00
_cell.angle_gamma   90.00
#
_symmetry.space_group_name_H-M   'P 1'
#
loop_
_entity.id
_entity.type
_entity.pdbx_description
1 polymer ?
#
loop_
_entity_poly.entity_id
_entity_poly.type
_entity_poly.pdbx_seq_one_letter_code
_entity_poly.pdbx_strand_id
1 'polypeptide(L)'
;MPFFLSRVPAGFPSPADDYLESELDLNELLIQHPAATFFVRLAGDSMVNAGLFDGDILVVDRAEPASHGRIVVAVIDGDMTVKRLYSQGARVELRPENPAYTPIMFDEGRELVIWGVVIGSVRQFKA
;
A
#
# COMPACT_ATOMS: atom_id res chain seq x y z
N MET A 1 -20.83 -11.29 1.60
CA MET A 1 -21.25 -10.14 0.80
C MET A 1 -21.18 -10.48 -0.68
N PRO A 2 -22.19 -10.13 -1.47
CA PRO A 2 -22.23 -10.50 -2.89
C PRO A 2 -21.10 -9.85 -3.69
N PHE A 3 -20.55 -10.60 -4.63
CA PHE A 3 -19.54 -10.10 -5.56
C PHE A 3 -19.99 -10.48 -6.98
N PHE A 4 -20.18 -9.48 -7.83
CA PHE A 4 -20.69 -9.68 -9.18
C PHE A 4 -19.57 -9.85 -10.19
N LEU A 5 -19.78 -10.72 -11.18
CA LEU A 5 -18.84 -10.96 -12.26
C LEU A 5 -18.62 -9.75 -13.16
N SER A 6 -19.67 -8.93 -13.32
CA SER A 6 -19.59 -7.77 -14.21
C SER A 6 -18.58 -6.75 -13.75
N ARG A 7 -17.74 -6.32 -14.67
CA ARG A 7 -16.92 -5.13 -14.46
C ARG A 7 -17.75 -3.89 -14.77
N VAL A 8 -17.64 -2.90 -13.89
CA VAL A 8 -18.29 -1.61 -14.11
C VAL A 8 -17.25 -0.67 -14.70
N PRO A 9 -17.42 -0.22 -15.96
CA PRO A 9 -16.45 0.67 -16.58
C PRO A 9 -16.50 2.06 -15.94
N ALA A 10 -15.34 2.66 -15.78
CA ALA A 10 -15.20 4.02 -15.27
C ALA A 10 -15.31 5.08 -16.37
N GLY A 11 -15.31 4.64 -17.63
CA GLY A 11 -15.50 5.49 -18.81
C GLY A 11 -16.92 5.44 -19.31
N PHE A 12 -17.10 5.02 -20.59
CA PHE A 12 -18.42 4.88 -21.15
C PHE A 12 -19.18 3.70 -20.53
N PRO A 13 -20.50 3.84 -20.31
CA PRO A 13 -21.28 2.74 -19.78
C PRO A 13 -21.29 1.54 -20.74
N SER A 14 -21.39 0.36 -20.17
CA SER A 14 -21.58 -0.88 -20.93
C SER A 14 -22.73 -1.67 -20.35
N PRO A 15 -23.28 -2.67 -21.10
CA PRO A 15 -24.35 -3.51 -20.58
C PRO A 15 -23.93 -4.21 -19.30
N ALA A 16 -24.85 -4.22 -18.33
CA ALA A 16 -24.63 -4.91 -17.07
C ALA A 16 -24.97 -6.39 -17.19
N ASP A 17 -24.14 -7.22 -16.58
CA ASP A 17 -24.42 -8.64 -16.36
C ASP A 17 -24.76 -8.83 -14.88
N ASP A 18 -25.81 -9.56 -14.61
CA ASP A 18 -26.30 -9.78 -13.25
C ASP A 18 -25.77 -11.07 -12.60
N TYR A 19 -24.62 -11.55 -13.06
CA TYR A 19 -24.06 -12.80 -12.55
C TYR A 19 -23.28 -12.54 -11.28
N LEU A 20 -23.67 -13.26 -10.23
CA LEU A 20 -22.95 -13.29 -8.97
C LEU A 20 -21.74 -14.20 -9.09
N GLU A 21 -20.55 -13.70 -8.83
CA GLU A 21 -19.34 -14.52 -8.85
C GLU A 21 -19.23 -15.37 -7.59
N SER A 22 -19.39 -14.74 -6.44
CA SER A 22 -19.24 -15.41 -5.16
C SER A 22 -19.67 -14.49 -4.02
N GLU A 23 -19.59 -15.02 -2.82
CA GLU A 23 -19.61 -14.18 -1.61
C GLU A 23 -18.23 -13.58 -1.38
N LEU A 24 -18.17 -12.31 -1.04
CA LEU A 24 -16.94 -11.60 -0.75
C LEU A 24 -16.84 -11.30 0.74
N ASP A 25 -15.76 -11.77 1.36
CA ASP A 25 -15.35 -11.35 2.69
C ASP A 25 -14.12 -10.45 2.53
N LEU A 26 -14.25 -9.18 2.94
CA LEU A 26 -13.16 -8.22 2.82
C LEU A 26 -11.93 -8.61 3.64
N ASN A 27 -12.12 -9.26 4.78
CA ASN A 27 -11.00 -9.75 5.58
C ASN A 27 -10.21 -10.82 4.82
N GLU A 28 -10.89 -11.76 4.18
CA GLU A 28 -10.22 -12.78 3.38
C GLU A 28 -9.53 -12.19 2.15
N LEU A 29 -10.16 -11.20 1.52
CA LEU A 29 -9.58 -10.53 0.36
C LEU A 29 -8.30 -9.78 0.70
N LEU A 30 -8.31 -9.03 1.80
CA LEU A 30 -7.24 -8.08 2.15
C LEU A 30 -6.16 -8.69 3.02
N ILE A 31 -6.49 -9.70 3.83
CA ILE A 31 -5.60 -10.24 4.85
C ILE A 31 -5.24 -11.68 4.52
N GLN A 32 -3.98 -11.90 4.13
CA GLN A 32 -3.45 -13.23 3.81
C GLN A 32 -2.73 -13.86 5.00
N HIS A 33 -2.15 -13.05 5.89
CA HIS A 33 -1.42 -13.50 7.07
C HIS A 33 -1.97 -12.79 8.30
N PRO A 34 -3.09 -13.27 8.88
CA PRO A 34 -3.78 -12.53 9.96
C PRO A 34 -2.90 -12.21 11.16
N ALA A 35 -2.01 -13.12 11.55
CA ALA A 35 -1.14 -12.92 12.71
C ALA A 35 -0.01 -11.90 12.44
N ALA A 36 0.27 -11.59 11.17
CA ALA A 36 1.33 -10.68 10.77
C ALA A 36 0.81 -9.39 10.13
N THR A 37 -0.49 -9.17 10.14
CA THR A 37 -1.13 -8.03 9.47
C THR A 37 -1.57 -7.01 10.48
N PHE A 38 -1.30 -5.75 10.18
CA PHE A 38 -1.82 -4.63 10.96
C PHE A 38 -2.23 -3.50 10.02
N PHE A 39 -2.92 -2.51 10.59
CA PHE A 39 -3.41 -1.36 9.83
C PHE A 39 -2.74 -0.09 10.33
N VAL A 40 -2.42 0.80 9.40
CA VAL A 40 -1.96 2.15 9.73
C VAL A 40 -2.76 3.17 8.94
N ARG A 41 -2.92 4.36 9.50
CA ARG A 41 -3.53 5.48 8.79
C ARG A 41 -2.42 6.32 8.16
N LEU A 42 -2.54 6.57 6.88
CA LEU A 42 -1.58 7.40 6.16
C LEU A 42 -1.80 8.87 6.47
N ALA A 43 -0.71 9.58 6.74
CA ALA A 43 -0.69 11.03 6.85
C ALA A 43 0.19 11.61 5.75
N GLY A 44 -0.28 12.67 5.10
CA GLY A 44 0.48 13.40 4.10
C GLY A 44 0.27 12.91 2.69
N ASP A 45 1.00 13.53 1.75
CA ASP A 45 0.77 13.36 0.32
C ASP A 45 2.00 12.85 -0.44
N SER A 46 2.99 12.30 0.24
CA SER A 46 4.22 11.85 -0.41
C SER A 46 4.04 10.62 -1.31
N MET A 47 2.88 9.96 -1.25
CA MET A 47 2.59 8.74 -2.01
C MET A 47 1.37 8.88 -2.93
N VAL A 48 0.96 10.10 -3.27
CA VAL A 48 -0.26 10.33 -4.07
C VAL A 48 -0.17 9.72 -5.46
N ASN A 49 1.00 9.71 -6.09
CA ASN A 49 1.16 9.12 -7.41
C ASN A 49 1.12 7.59 -7.40
N ALA A 50 1.18 6.98 -6.24
CA ALA A 50 0.92 5.54 -6.06
C ALA A 50 -0.54 5.26 -5.69
N GLY A 51 -1.38 6.29 -5.64
CA GLY A 51 -2.79 6.15 -5.29
C GLY A 51 -3.05 6.07 -3.80
N LEU A 52 -2.10 6.48 -2.96
CA LEU A 52 -2.25 6.51 -1.51
C LEU A 52 -2.36 7.96 -1.04
N PHE A 53 -3.45 8.27 -0.36
CA PHE A 53 -3.81 9.63 0.01
C PHE A 53 -3.91 9.79 1.52
N ASP A 54 -3.78 11.03 1.98
CA ASP A 54 -3.95 11.36 3.39
C ASP A 54 -5.27 10.80 3.93
N GLY A 55 -5.21 10.13 5.07
CA GLY A 55 -6.37 9.52 5.70
C GLY A 55 -6.68 8.08 5.28
N ASP A 56 -6.02 7.57 4.25
CA ASP A 56 -6.19 6.18 3.83
C ASP A 56 -5.77 5.22 4.93
N ILE A 57 -6.47 4.10 5.04
CA ILE A 57 -6.07 3.00 5.90
C ILE A 57 -5.25 2.03 5.07
N LEU A 58 -4.02 1.78 5.48
CA LEU A 58 -3.13 0.86 4.80
C LEU A 58 -3.16 -0.50 5.49
N VAL A 59 -3.22 -1.55 4.70
CA VAL A 59 -3.10 -2.93 5.16
C VAL A 59 -1.63 -3.32 5.02
N VAL A 60 -0.98 -3.62 6.15
CA VAL A 60 0.46 -3.86 6.21
C VAL A 60 0.71 -5.29 6.66
N ASP A 61 1.44 -6.04 5.86
CA ASP A 61 1.76 -7.44 6.10
C ASP A 61 3.26 -7.59 6.41
N ARG A 62 3.58 -8.05 7.61
CA ARG A 62 4.95 -8.26 8.04
C ARG A 62 5.54 -9.58 7.56
N ALA A 63 4.70 -10.50 7.09
CA ALA A 63 5.13 -11.79 6.54
C ALA A 63 5.54 -11.70 5.07
N GLU A 64 5.14 -10.62 4.37
CA GLU A 64 5.54 -10.41 2.98
C GLU A 64 7.00 -9.96 2.89
N PRO A 65 7.76 -10.49 1.93
CA PRO A 65 9.13 -10.04 1.75
C PRO A 65 9.19 -8.61 1.24
N ALA A 66 10.02 -7.80 1.89
CA ALA A 66 10.29 -6.43 1.47
C ALA A 66 11.30 -6.46 0.32
N SER A 67 10.81 -6.46 -0.90
CA SER A 67 11.64 -6.52 -2.11
C SER A 67 11.54 -5.23 -2.91
N HIS A 68 12.47 -5.07 -3.84
CA HIS A 68 12.51 -3.90 -4.73
C HIS A 68 11.16 -3.63 -5.38
N GLY A 69 10.73 -2.38 -5.35
CA GLY A 69 9.50 -1.92 -5.96
C GLY A 69 8.26 -1.98 -5.08
N ARG A 70 8.35 -2.61 -3.91
CA ARG A 70 7.20 -2.70 -2.99
C ARG A 70 7.09 -1.44 -2.14
N ILE A 71 5.84 -1.11 -1.78
CA ILE A 71 5.58 -0.02 -0.83
C ILE A 71 5.70 -0.60 0.57
N VAL A 72 6.47 0.07 1.42
CA VAL A 72 6.79 -0.43 2.76
C VAL A 72 6.47 0.63 3.82
N VAL A 73 6.19 0.15 5.02
CA VAL A 73 6.25 0.96 6.23
C VAL A 73 7.63 0.76 6.84
N ALA A 74 8.37 1.85 6.96
CA ALA A 74 9.74 1.82 7.41
C ALA A 74 9.94 2.74 8.62
N VAL A 75 10.92 2.39 9.45
CA VAL A 75 11.38 3.22 10.56
C VAL A 75 12.80 3.67 10.24
N ILE A 76 13.01 4.97 10.19
CA ILE A 76 14.29 5.59 9.90
C ILE A 76 14.67 6.46 11.08
N ASP A 77 15.76 6.11 11.77
CA ASP A 77 16.23 6.86 12.93
C ASP A 77 15.10 7.16 13.94
N GLY A 78 14.19 6.19 14.13
CA GLY A 78 13.07 6.29 15.04
C GLY A 78 11.77 6.85 14.47
N ASP A 79 11.78 7.38 13.25
CA ASP A 79 10.58 7.96 12.61
C ASP A 79 9.98 7.02 11.58
N MET A 80 8.66 6.88 11.60
CA MET A 80 7.93 6.04 10.65
C MET A 80 7.61 6.80 9.37
N THR A 81 7.71 6.09 8.25
CA THR A 81 7.31 6.61 6.95
C THR A 81 6.77 5.50 6.04
N VAL A 82 6.00 5.88 5.04
CA VAL A 82 5.52 5.00 3.98
C VAL A 82 6.15 5.45 2.68
N LYS A 83 6.90 4.57 2.03
CA LYS A 83 7.63 4.88 0.80
C LYS A 83 7.75 3.63 -0.06
N ARG A 84 8.15 3.82 -1.31
CA ARG A 84 8.51 2.70 -2.18
C ARG A 84 9.96 2.32 -1.94
N LEU A 85 10.20 1.04 -1.68
CA LEU A 85 11.54 0.51 -1.51
C LEU A 85 12.22 0.37 -2.87
N TYR A 86 13.38 0.96 -2.99
CA TYR A 86 14.30 0.73 -4.09
C TYR A 86 15.51 0.00 -3.54
N SER A 87 15.76 -1.22 -4.04
CA SER A 87 16.87 -2.05 -3.58
C SER A 87 17.45 -2.80 -4.76
N GLN A 88 18.55 -2.29 -5.29
CA GLN A 88 19.28 -2.90 -6.40
C GLN A 88 20.77 -2.85 -6.13
N GLY A 89 21.40 -4.04 -6.12
CA GLY A 89 22.82 -4.15 -5.78
C GLY A 89 23.07 -3.66 -4.36
N ALA A 90 24.09 -2.82 -4.21
CA ALA A 90 24.41 -2.21 -2.93
C ALA A 90 23.58 -0.95 -2.62
N ARG A 91 22.73 -0.55 -3.56
CA ARG A 91 21.97 0.68 -3.44
C ARG A 91 20.62 0.41 -2.80
N VAL A 92 20.34 1.10 -1.70
CA VAL A 92 19.05 1.06 -1.01
C VAL A 92 18.58 2.49 -0.82
N GLU A 93 17.35 2.76 -1.24
CA GLU A 93 16.71 4.05 -0.99
C GLU A 93 15.20 3.87 -0.81
N LEU A 94 14.59 4.82 -0.13
CA LEU A 94 13.14 4.92 -0.01
C LEU A 94 12.67 6.07 -0.87
N ARG A 95 11.81 5.78 -1.83
CA ARG A 95 11.33 6.77 -2.81
C ARG A 95 9.91 7.17 -2.54
N PRO A 96 9.64 8.49 -2.46
CA PRO A 96 8.28 8.98 -2.50
C PRO A 96 7.68 8.79 -3.90
N GLU A 97 6.37 8.79 -3.96
CA GLU A 97 5.60 8.83 -5.21
C GLU A 97 4.93 10.19 -5.34
N ASN A 98 5.77 11.23 -5.28
CA ASN A 98 5.40 12.63 -5.43
C ASN A 98 6.66 13.45 -5.69
N PRO A 99 6.76 14.15 -6.84
CA PRO A 99 7.99 14.89 -7.19
C PRO A 99 8.32 16.05 -6.23
N ALA A 100 7.37 16.47 -5.39
CA ALA A 100 7.63 17.51 -4.39
C ALA A 100 8.52 17.02 -3.24
N TYR A 101 8.75 15.73 -3.13
CA TYR A 101 9.56 15.10 -2.08
C TYR A 101 10.80 14.46 -2.70
N THR A 102 11.88 14.37 -1.92
CA THR A 102 13.12 13.75 -2.35
C THR A 102 13.26 12.33 -1.80
N PRO A 103 13.94 11.43 -2.54
CA PRO A 103 14.27 10.10 -2.02
C PRO A 103 15.16 10.16 -0.80
N ILE A 104 15.00 9.16 0.08
CA ILE A 104 15.85 8.99 1.26
C ILE A 104 16.88 7.92 0.95
N MET A 105 18.16 8.32 0.96
CA MET A 105 19.27 7.44 0.66
C MET A 105 19.81 6.81 1.94
N PHE A 106 20.23 5.55 1.84
CA PHE A 106 20.85 4.85 2.95
C PHE A 106 22.31 4.59 2.64
N ASP A 107 23.15 5.28 3.38
CA ASP A 107 24.58 5.13 3.42
C ASP A 107 24.99 4.72 4.85
N GLU A 108 26.27 4.64 5.10
CA GLU A 108 26.79 4.22 6.39
C GLU A 108 26.28 5.12 7.52
N GLY A 109 25.79 4.50 8.59
CA GLY A 109 25.36 5.20 9.79
C GLY A 109 23.87 5.47 9.90
N ARG A 110 23.09 5.24 8.85
CA ARG A 110 21.63 5.34 8.94
C ARG A 110 21.01 3.99 9.19
N GLU A 111 20.11 3.94 10.16
CA GLU A 111 19.40 2.71 10.50
C GLU A 111 18.06 2.66 9.80
N LEU A 112 17.85 1.61 8.99
CA LEU A 112 16.60 1.32 8.33
C LEU A 112 16.02 0.03 8.90
N VAL A 113 14.80 0.12 9.40
CA VAL A 113 14.02 -1.05 9.79
C VAL A 113 12.74 -1.05 8.97
N ILE A 114 12.46 -2.13 8.26
CA ILE A 114 11.21 -2.28 7.53
C ILE A 114 10.22 -3.03 8.41
N TRP A 115 9.10 -2.39 8.72
CA TRP A 115 8.07 -2.97 9.57
C TRP A 115 7.16 -3.91 8.81
N GLY A 116 6.90 -3.61 7.54
CA GLY A 116 6.06 -4.48 6.73
C GLY A 116 5.83 -3.90 5.35
N VAL A 117 5.14 -4.68 4.54
CA VAL A 117 4.82 -4.35 3.16
C VAL A 117 3.35 -3.94 3.07
N VAL A 118 3.08 -2.84 2.41
CA VAL A 118 1.71 -2.39 2.16
C VAL A 118 1.12 -3.26 1.05
N ILE A 119 0.11 -4.05 1.40
CA ILE A 119 -0.53 -4.98 0.45
C ILE A 119 -1.90 -4.50 -0.03
N GLY A 120 -2.43 -3.46 0.59
CA GLY A 120 -3.71 -2.91 0.20
C GLY A 120 -4.01 -1.62 0.93
N SER A 121 -5.09 -0.97 0.52
CA SER A 121 -5.57 0.25 1.16
C SER A 121 -7.09 0.27 1.18
N VAL A 122 -7.65 0.97 2.15
CA VAL A 122 -9.09 1.17 2.29
C VAL A 122 -9.35 2.67 2.41
N ARG A 123 -10.24 3.17 1.58
CA ARG A 123 -10.66 4.58 1.62
C ARG A 123 -12.17 4.65 1.61
N GLN A 124 -12.70 5.43 2.55
CA GLN A 124 -14.13 5.72 2.60
C GLN A 124 -14.37 7.10 2.00
N PHE A 125 -15.37 7.20 1.16
CA PHE A 125 -15.84 8.49 0.65
C PHE A 125 -16.98 8.96 1.55
N LYS A 126 -16.83 10.14 2.11
CA LYS A 126 -17.87 10.74 2.94
C LYS A 126 -18.68 11.72 2.10
N ALA A 127 -19.97 11.66 2.28
CA ALA A 127 -20.87 12.59 1.63
C ALA A 127 -20.70 14.01 2.20
#